data_5dee03ae0ae2beca0cb1165d2511bde6
#
_entry.id   5dee03ae0ae2beca0cb1165d2511bde6
#
_cell.length_a   1.000
_cell.length_b   1.000
_cell.length_c   1.000
_cell.angle_alpha   90.00
_cell.angle_beta   90.00
_cell.angle_gamma   90.00
#
_symmetry.space_group_name_H-M   'P 1'
#
loop_
_entity.id
_entity.type
_entity.pdbx_description
1 polymer ?
#
loop_
_entity_poly.entity_id
_entity_poly.type
_entity_poly.pdbx_seq_one_letter_code
_entity_poly.pdbx_strand_id
1 'polypeptide(L)'
;MKILEIKVLRGPNYWSVRRPKLIQMKLDLEEMEQRPTNSVDGFRQRLEALLPTLYEHRCSEGVAGGFFSRVEQGTWMGHVIEHVALEIQTLAGMDCGFGRTRGTGEKEGVYYVIFDYMEEDAGVYAAKAAFRIVQALIDGTAYDL
;
A
#
# COMPACT_ATOMS: atom_id res chain seq x y z
N MET A 1 8.96 6.88 8.14
CA MET A 1 9.03 5.57 7.43
C MET A 1 10.19 5.55 6.47
N LYS A 2 10.62 4.36 6.09
CA LYS A 2 11.79 4.20 5.21
C LYS A 2 11.62 2.95 4.34
N ILE A 3 11.87 3.07 3.03
CA ILE A 3 11.94 1.91 2.14
C ILE A 3 13.33 1.29 2.29
N LEU A 4 13.39 0.02 2.67
CA LEU A 4 14.64 -0.72 2.82
C LEU A 4 15.04 -1.42 1.53
N GLU A 5 14.07 -1.92 0.75
CA GLU A 5 14.33 -2.67 -0.47
C GLU A 5 13.09 -2.69 -1.34
N ILE A 6 13.28 -2.67 -2.65
CA ILE A 6 12.23 -2.97 -3.63
C ILE A 6 12.79 -4.06 -4.54
N LYS A 7 12.11 -5.21 -4.57
CA LYS A 7 12.53 -6.36 -5.38
C LYS A 7 11.42 -6.69 -6.38
N VAL A 8 11.81 -6.93 -7.62
CA VAL A 8 10.89 -7.36 -8.67
C VAL A 8 10.96 -8.87 -8.79
N LEU A 9 9.84 -9.55 -8.58
CA LEU A 9 9.72 -10.99 -8.71
C LEU A 9 9.13 -11.33 -10.09
N ARG A 10 9.70 -12.31 -10.77
CA ARG A 10 9.33 -12.66 -12.15
C ARG A 10 9.00 -14.13 -12.36
N GLY A 11 9.00 -14.93 -11.31
CA GLY A 11 8.81 -16.37 -11.40
C GLY A 11 8.19 -16.95 -10.14
N PRO A 12 8.30 -18.26 -9.94
CA PRO A 12 7.78 -18.90 -8.73
C PRO A 12 8.29 -18.18 -7.48
N ASN A 13 7.39 -17.95 -6.53
CA ASN A 13 7.72 -17.17 -5.35
C ASN A 13 6.96 -17.69 -4.13
N TYR A 14 7.37 -17.18 -2.97
CA TYR A 14 6.80 -17.55 -1.69
C TYR A 14 5.34 -17.07 -1.52
N TRP A 15 4.97 -15.97 -2.18
CA TRP A 15 3.73 -15.25 -1.87
C TRP A 15 2.49 -15.80 -2.54
N SER A 16 2.64 -16.31 -3.75
CA SER A 16 1.50 -16.78 -4.53
C SER A 16 1.93 -17.88 -5.50
N VAL A 17 1.15 -18.95 -5.55
CA VAL A 17 1.37 -20.03 -6.53
C VAL A 17 0.92 -19.65 -7.95
N ARG A 18 0.07 -18.62 -8.05
CA ARG A 18 -0.55 -18.24 -9.33
C ARG A 18 0.02 -16.96 -9.93
N ARG A 19 0.75 -16.17 -9.15
CA ARG A 19 1.20 -14.85 -9.58
C ARG A 19 2.72 -14.76 -9.53
N PRO A 20 3.36 -14.94 -10.71
CA PRO A 20 4.82 -14.86 -10.76
C PRO A 20 5.34 -13.41 -10.75
N LYS A 21 4.49 -12.44 -11.08
CA LYS A 21 4.88 -11.04 -11.26
C LYS A 21 4.43 -10.22 -10.06
N LEU A 22 5.33 -10.06 -9.08
CA LEU A 22 5.05 -9.32 -7.86
C LEU A 22 6.16 -8.30 -7.58
N ILE A 23 5.77 -7.17 -7.01
CA ILE A 23 6.71 -6.25 -6.35
C ILE A 23 6.75 -6.64 -4.89
N GLN A 24 7.95 -6.78 -4.35
CA GLN A 24 8.16 -7.02 -2.92
C GLN A 24 8.91 -5.83 -2.35
N MET A 25 8.19 -4.99 -1.61
CA MET A 25 8.76 -3.85 -0.92
C MET A 25 9.02 -4.24 0.54
N LYS A 26 10.20 -3.92 1.04
CA LYS A 26 10.52 -4.06 2.47
C LYS A 26 10.51 -2.67 3.07
N LEU A 27 9.69 -2.48 4.09
CA LEU A 27 9.35 -1.17 4.64
C LEU A 27 9.58 -1.15 6.14
N ASP A 28 10.32 -0.13 6.63
CA ASP A 28 10.43 0.13 8.06
C ASP A 28 9.46 1.27 8.40
N LEU A 29 8.48 0.97 9.24
CA LEU A 29 7.49 1.97 9.66
C LEU A 29 8.07 3.00 10.62
N GLU A 30 9.18 2.69 11.27
CA GLU A 30 9.79 3.56 12.28
C GLU A 30 8.74 3.97 13.33
N GLU A 31 8.58 5.26 13.64
CA GLU A 31 7.59 5.71 14.62
C GLU A 31 6.14 5.39 14.23
N MET A 32 5.89 5.14 12.95
CA MET A 32 4.53 4.80 12.49
C MET A 32 4.09 3.40 12.92
N GLU A 33 4.98 2.58 13.46
CA GLU A 33 4.59 1.32 14.10
C GLU A 33 3.68 1.56 15.29
N GLN A 34 3.78 2.71 15.94
CA GLN A 34 2.95 3.09 17.08
C GLN A 34 1.80 4.01 16.70
N ARG A 35 1.63 4.31 15.41
CA ARG A 35 0.64 5.28 14.93
C ARG A 35 -0.21 4.68 13.81
N PRO A 36 -1.29 3.97 14.14
CA PRO A 36 -2.24 3.48 13.13
C PRO A 36 -2.95 4.65 12.44
N THR A 37 -3.64 4.34 11.35
CA THR A 37 -4.28 5.35 10.50
C THR A 37 -5.27 6.25 11.26
N ASN A 38 -5.97 5.72 12.24
CA ASN A 38 -6.96 6.49 13.02
C ASN A 38 -6.32 7.35 14.11
N SER A 39 -5.02 7.26 14.31
CA SER A 39 -4.29 8.11 15.25
C SER A 39 -3.71 9.36 14.58
N VAL A 40 -3.79 9.45 13.25
CA VAL A 40 -3.29 10.58 12.49
C VAL A 40 -4.48 11.44 12.08
N ASP A 41 -4.57 12.64 12.67
CA ASP A 41 -5.71 13.54 12.44
C ASP A 41 -5.88 13.87 10.97
N GLY A 42 -7.11 13.65 10.45
CA GLY A 42 -7.45 13.97 9.07
C GLY A 42 -6.89 13.04 8.01
N PHE A 43 -6.21 11.96 8.40
CA PHE A 43 -5.59 11.03 7.44
C PHE A 43 -6.62 10.43 6.48
N ARG A 44 -7.69 9.85 7.02
CA ARG A 44 -8.72 9.22 6.18
C ARG A 44 -9.36 10.23 5.22
N GLN A 45 -9.67 11.42 5.70
CA GLN A 45 -10.29 12.46 4.88
C GLN A 45 -9.38 12.90 3.74
N ARG A 46 -8.09 13.06 4.02
CA ARG A 46 -7.11 13.43 2.99
C ARG A 46 -6.91 12.32 1.97
N LEU A 47 -6.87 11.07 2.43
CA LEU A 47 -6.75 9.91 1.55
C LEU A 47 -7.97 9.81 0.61
N GLU A 48 -9.16 9.95 1.15
CA GLU A 48 -10.39 9.89 0.37
C GLU A 48 -10.47 11.05 -0.64
N ALA A 49 -10.05 12.26 -0.25
CA ALA A 49 -10.04 13.41 -1.15
C ALA A 49 -9.07 13.22 -2.31
N LEU A 50 -7.91 12.60 -2.06
CA LEU A 50 -6.89 12.39 -3.09
C LEU A 50 -7.22 11.20 -4.00
N LEU A 51 -7.71 10.12 -3.43
CA LEU A 51 -7.94 8.85 -4.14
C LEU A 51 -9.35 8.30 -3.80
N PRO A 52 -10.41 8.99 -4.25
CA PRO A 52 -11.78 8.59 -3.89
C PRO A 52 -12.17 7.21 -4.42
N THR A 53 -11.56 6.75 -5.51
CA THR A 53 -11.88 5.45 -6.09
C THR A 53 -11.32 4.28 -5.27
N LEU A 54 -10.52 4.53 -4.23
CA LEU A 54 -10.21 3.52 -3.23
C LEU A 54 -11.47 2.96 -2.57
N TYR A 55 -12.60 3.65 -2.67
CA TYR A 55 -13.88 3.15 -2.21
C TYR A 55 -14.24 1.80 -2.84
N GLU A 56 -13.79 1.55 -4.08
CA GLU A 56 -14.03 0.29 -4.78
C GLU A 56 -13.23 -0.87 -4.20
N HIS A 57 -12.18 -0.59 -3.42
CA HIS A 57 -11.38 -1.62 -2.77
C HIS A 57 -12.16 -2.25 -1.62
N ARG A 58 -12.25 -3.56 -1.63
CA ARG A 58 -13.07 -4.30 -0.65
C ARG A 58 -12.29 -4.72 0.57
N CYS A 59 -10.98 -4.93 0.41
CA CYS A 59 -10.12 -5.37 1.49
C CYS A 59 -10.67 -6.67 2.13
N SER A 60 -10.37 -6.88 3.40
CA SER A 60 -10.86 -8.06 4.13
C SER A 60 -12.37 -8.01 4.42
N GLU A 61 -13.00 -6.86 4.25
CA GLU A 61 -14.43 -6.68 4.48
C GLU A 61 -15.30 -7.27 3.35
N GLY A 62 -14.73 -7.46 2.16
CA GLY A 62 -15.41 -8.09 1.04
C GLY A 62 -16.47 -7.24 0.37
N VAL A 63 -16.63 -5.96 0.76
CA VAL A 63 -17.64 -5.05 0.21
C VAL A 63 -17.00 -3.73 -0.18
N ALA A 64 -17.64 -3.01 -1.10
CA ALA A 64 -17.18 -1.67 -1.49
C ALA A 64 -17.19 -0.76 -0.25
N GLY A 65 -16.16 0.09 -0.15
CA GLY A 65 -15.96 0.94 1.05
C GLY A 65 -15.23 0.24 2.19
N GLY A 66 -14.96 -1.06 2.07
CA GLY A 66 -14.32 -1.83 3.13
C GLY A 66 -12.93 -1.32 3.47
N PHE A 67 -12.17 -0.86 2.48
CA PHE A 67 -10.85 -0.32 2.74
C PHE A 67 -10.92 0.95 3.59
N PHE A 68 -11.78 1.91 3.24
CA PHE A 68 -11.93 3.12 4.06
C PHE A 68 -12.45 2.81 5.46
N SER A 69 -13.32 1.81 5.58
CA SER A 69 -13.77 1.33 6.88
C SER A 69 -12.60 0.84 7.73
N ARG A 70 -11.68 0.09 7.13
CA ARG A 70 -10.46 -0.37 7.83
C ARG A 70 -9.56 0.78 8.22
N VAL A 71 -9.41 1.78 7.36
CA VAL A 71 -8.61 2.97 7.66
C VAL A 71 -9.21 3.72 8.86
N GLU A 72 -10.52 3.84 8.92
CA GLU A 72 -11.20 4.52 10.02
C GLU A 72 -11.13 3.75 11.34
N GLN A 73 -11.25 2.44 11.29
CA GLN A 73 -11.11 1.57 12.46
C GLN A 73 -9.68 1.55 12.98
N GLY A 74 -8.71 1.81 12.13
CA GLY A 74 -7.30 1.77 12.44
C GLY A 74 -6.60 0.58 11.78
N THR A 75 -5.66 0.88 10.92
CA THR A 75 -4.76 -0.12 10.33
C THR A 75 -3.38 0.51 10.19
N TRP A 76 -2.41 -0.27 9.72
CA TRP A 76 -1.04 0.19 9.65
C TRP A 76 -0.70 0.75 8.27
N MET A 77 0.28 1.63 8.21
CA MET A 77 0.59 2.36 6.97
C MET A 77 1.06 1.47 5.84
N GLY A 78 1.67 0.32 6.14
CA GLY A 78 2.03 -0.66 5.10
C GLY A 78 0.83 -1.15 4.31
N HIS A 79 -0.29 -1.40 5.00
CA HIS A 79 -1.54 -1.81 4.36
C HIS A 79 -2.08 -0.70 3.45
N VAL A 80 -1.98 0.55 3.88
CA VAL A 80 -2.41 1.68 3.05
C VAL A 80 -1.52 1.79 1.80
N ILE A 81 -0.20 1.66 1.96
CA ILE A 81 0.74 1.69 0.84
C ILE A 81 0.40 0.60 -0.19
N GLU A 82 0.08 -0.59 0.28
CA GLU A 82 -0.35 -1.70 -0.59
C GLU A 82 -1.54 -1.29 -1.47
N HIS A 83 -2.61 -0.78 -0.86
CA HIS A 83 -3.81 -0.39 -1.59
C HIS A 83 -3.57 0.81 -2.51
N VAL A 84 -2.76 1.77 -2.09
CA VAL A 84 -2.42 2.93 -2.93
C VAL A 84 -1.61 2.49 -4.15
N ALA A 85 -0.66 1.56 -3.96
CA ALA A 85 0.14 1.04 -5.08
C ALA A 85 -0.74 0.32 -6.12
N LEU A 86 -1.72 -0.45 -5.65
CA LEU A 86 -2.69 -1.10 -6.55
C LEU A 86 -3.54 -0.05 -7.28
N GLU A 87 -4.01 0.97 -6.57
CA GLU A 87 -4.85 2.01 -7.14
C GLU A 87 -4.12 2.82 -8.22
N ILE A 88 -2.87 3.17 -7.99
CA ILE A 88 -2.06 3.89 -8.98
C ILE A 88 -2.02 3.12 -10.30
N GLN A 89 -1.80 1.81 -10.23
CA GLN A 89 -1.76 0.97 -11.42
C GLN A 89 -3.14 0.85 -12.08
N THR A 90 -4.19 0.73 -11.29
CA THR A 90 -5.57 0.69 -11.78
C THR A 90 -5.93 1.98 -12.52
N LEU A 91 -5.57 3.13 -11.95
CA LEU A 91 -5.82 4.43 -12.58
C LEU A 91 -5.04 4.59 -13.90
N ALA A 92 -3.92 3.89 -14.04
CA ALA A 92 -3.15 3.86 -15.29
C ALA A 92 -3.69 2.84 -16.30
N GLY A 93 -4.80 2.18 -15.99
CA GLY A 93 -5.44 1.23 -16.90
C GLY A 93 -4.94 -0.21 -16.78
N MET A 94 -4.18 -0.53 -15.76
CA MET A 94 -3.65 -1.88 -15.56
C MET A 94 -4.55 -2.68 -14.62
N ASP A 95 -4.69 -3.96 -14.93
CA ASP A 95 -5.50 -4.87 -14.11
C ASP A 95 -4.62 -5.51 -13.04
N CYS A 96 -4.52 -4.85 -11.90
CA CYS A 96 -3.74 -5.29 -10.75
C CYS A 96 -4.65 -5.28 -9.51
N GLY A 97 -4.77 -6.41 -8.84
CA GLY A 97 -5.70 -6.52 -7.72
C GLY A 97 -5.22 -7.41 -6.58
N PHE A 98 -4.03 -7.98 -6.68
CA PHE A 98 -3.49 -8.82 -5.61
C PHE A 98 -2.51 -8.02 -4.77
N GLY A 99 -2.73 -8.01 -3.46
CA GLY A 99 -1.83 -7.39 -2.52
C GLY A 99 -1.80 -8.12 -1.19
N ARG A 100 -0.69 -7.98 -0.47
CA ARG A 100 -0.52 -8.57 0.85
C ARG A 100 0.52 -7.77 1.64
N THR A 101 0.23 -7.55 2.91
CA THR A 101 1.16 -6.88 3.84
C THR A 101 1.38 -7.81 5.02
N ARG A 102 2.64 -8.03 5.36
CA ARG A 102 3.00 -8.96 6.44
C ARG A 102 4.28 -8.51 7.12
N GLY A 103 4.34 -8.66 8.45
CA GLY A 103 5.58 -8.44 9.20
C GLY A 103 6.67 -9.40 8.75
N THR A 104 7.91 -8.93 8.72
CA THR A 104 9.04 -9.75 8.29
C THR A 104 9.47 -10.78 9.32
N GLY A 105 9.18 -10.53 10.60
CA GLY A 105 9.68 -11.35 11.71
C GLY A 105 11.13 -11.06 12.08
N GLU A 106 11.84 -10.22 11.32
CA GLU A 106 13.24 -9.87 11.59
C GLU A 106 13.36 -8.80 12.66
N LYS A 107 12.45 -7.81 12.61
CA LYS A 107 12.46 -6.66 13.50
C LYS A 107 11.05 -6.12 13.57
N GLU A 108 10.62 -5.67 14.75
CA GLU A 108 9.34 -5.01 14.92
C GLU A 108 9.28 -3.75 14.05
N GLY A 109 8.15 -3.53 13.39
CA GLY A 109 7.95 -2.37 12.53
C GLY A 109 8.45 -2.54 11.10
N VAL A 110 9.08 -3.67 10.78
CA VAL A 110 9.54 -3.96 9.42
C VAL A 110 8.60 -4.95 8.75
N TYR A 111 8.07 -4.54 7.59
CA TYR A 111 7.03 -5.27 6.88
C TYR A 111 7.41 -5.51 5.43
N TYR A 112 6.87 -6.61 4.87
CA TYR A 112 6.80 -6.79 3.43
C TYR A 112 5.46 -6.25 2.95
N VAL A 113 5.51 -5.44 1.90
CA VAL A 113 4.33 -4.99 1.16
C VAL A 113 4.46 -5.59 -0.24
N ILE A 114 3.50 -6.44 -0.60
CA ILE A 114 3.53 -7.24 -1.83
C ILE A 114 2.34 -6.85 -2.67
N PHE A 115 2.55 -6.63 -3.97
CA PHE A 115 1.44 -6.41 -4.89
C PHE A 115 1.84 -6.83 -6.30
N ASP A 116 0.84 -7.18 -7.11
CA ASP A 116 1.08 -7.61 -8.48
C ASP A 116 1.31 -6.40 -9.41
N TYR A 117 1.91 -6.69 -10.55
CA TYR A 117 2.17 -5.69 -11.58
C TYR A 117 1.97 -6.31 -12.97
N MET A 118 1.68 -5.46 -13.97
CA MET A 118 1.65 -5.87 -15.36
C MET A 118 2.96 -5.51 -16.06
N GLU A 119 3.49 -4.32 -15.78
CA GLU A 119 4.77 -3.84 -16.29
C GLU A 119 5.69 -3.49 -15.12
N GLU A 120 6.95 -3.93 -15.19
CA GLU A 120 7.89 -3.77 -14.09
C GLU A 120 8.11 -2.30 -13.71
N ASP A 121 8.32 -1.45 -14.72
CA ASP A 121 8.58 -0.02 -14.46
C ASP A 121 7.38 0.64 -13.77
N ALA A 122 6.17 0.28 -14.20
CA ALA A 122 4.96 0.78 -13.57
C ALA A 122 4.81 0.28 -12.14
N GLY A 123 5.15 -0.99 -11.88
CA GLY A 123 5.11 -1.57 -10.54
C GLY A 123 6.09 -0.89 -9.60
N VAL A 124 7.32 -0.70 -10.03
CA VAL A 124 8.34 -0.01 -9.23
C VAL A 124 7.95 1.45 -8.97
N TYR A 125 7.46 2.14 -10.00
CA TYR A 125 6.94 3.49 -9.84
C TYR A 125 5.82 3.54 -8.81
N ALA A 126 4.86 2.61 -8.90
CA ALA A 126 3.72 2.55 -7.98
C ALA A 126 4.19 2.36 -6.53
N ALA A 127 5.19 1.51 -6.30
CA ALA A 127 5.75 1.32 -4.97
C ALA A 127 6.29 2.62 -4.39
N LYS A 128 7.12 3.32 -5.16
CA LYS A 128 7.74 4.56 -4.72
C LYS A 128 6.73 5.70 -4.56
N ALA A 129 5.80 5.81 -5.51
CA ALA A 129 4.76 6.84 -5.46
C ALA A 129 3.81 6.61 -4.29
N ALA A 130 3.40 5.36 -4.06
CA ALA A 130 2.53 5.04 -2.92
C ALA A 130 3.19 5.41 -1.59
N PHE A 131 4.48 5.11 -1.45
CA PHE A 131 5.22 5.50 -0.25
C PHE A 131 5.20 7.02 -0.07
N ARG A 132 5.51 7.79 -1.11
CA ARG A 132 5.53 9.26 -1.05
C ARG A 132 4.14 9.85 -0.76
N ILE A 133 3.11 9.28 -1.38
CA ILE A 133 1.73 9.71 -1.15
C ILE A 133 1.35 9.52 0.31
N VAL A 134 1.57 8.32 0.85
CA VAL A 134 1.20 8.02 2.23
C VAL A 134 1.99 8.89 3.20
N GLN A 135 3.29 9.11 2.93
CA GLN A 135 4.09 9.99 3.78
C GLN A 135 3.54 11.42 3.76
N ALA A 136 3.16 11.94 2.59
CA ALA A 136 2.55 13.27 2.48
C ALA A 136 1.22 13.35 3.24
N LEU A 137 0.41 12.29 3.18
CA LEU A 137 -0.86 12.23 3.91
C LEU A 137 -0.65 12.20 5.42
N ILE A 138 0.39 11.52 5.89
CA ILE A 138 0.76 11.52 7.31
C ILE A 138 1.16 12.94 7.74
N ASP A 139 2.00 13.60 6.94
CA ASP A 139 2.54 14.92 7.25
C ASP A 139 1.53 16.05 7.01
N GLY A 140 0.43 15.76 6.33
CA GLY A 140 -0.57 16.78 5.99
C GLY A 140 -0.12 17.73 4.88
N THR A 141 0.89 17.33 4.07
CA THR A 141 1.37 18.14 2.95
C THR A 141 0.60 17.82 1.67
N ALA A 142 0.59 18.77 0.73
CA ALA A 142 -0.08 18.57 -0.54
C ALA A 142 0.68 17.56 -1.41
N TYR A 143 -0.07 16.82 -2.22
CA TYR A 143 0.50 15.90 -3.20
C TYR A 143 -0.30 15.98 -4.49
N ASP A 144 0.40 16.13 -5.62
CA ASP A 144 -0.19 16.12 -6.96
C ASP A 144 0.04 14.74 -7.60
N LEU A 145 -1.04 14.16 -8.06
CA LEU A 145 -0.99 12.86 -8.77
C LEU A 145 -0.51 13.01 -10.22
#